data_d45e8e72514cbcd49a708ba0b9787f53
#
_entry.id   d45e8e72514cbcd49a708ba0b9787f53
#
_cell.length_a   1.000
_cell.length_b   1.000
_cell.length_c   1.000
_cell.angle_alpha   90.00
_cell.angle_beta   90.00
_cell.angle_gamma   90.00
#
_symmetry.space_group_name_H-M   'P 1'
#
loop_
_entity.id
_entity.type
_entity.pdbx_description
1 polymer ?
#
loop_
_entity_poly.entity_id
_entity_poly.type
_entity_poly.pdbx_seq_one_letter_code
_entity_poly.pdbx_strand_id
1 'polypeptide(L)'
;MAASRQPVIDFVSLPLNFFARPAQIVGPDLVGCRLVKRQDDGSLLWGVIVETEAYSQDDPACHGYRRRSPQNETLFGEPGRFYVYVSYGIHHCVNVVTDRGDWANGVLLRAVALPDESERIAAGPGLLARRFGLDRRDDSRPVTGEHEVWMAPRSHTFASQDLVTTTRIGISQGTATPWRWYLRRSRSVSRRARGDRTPPKAQCWSPSLELSS
;
A
#
# COMPACT_ATOMS: atom_id res chain seq x y z
N MET A 1 -14.47 6.85 -38.78
CA MET A 1 -13.31 6.80 -37.85
C MET A 1 -13.65 5.82 -36.74
N ALA A 2 -13.02 4.64 -36.70
CA ALA A 2 -13.28 3.65 -35.68
C ALA A 2 -12.57 4.12 -34.39
N ALA A 3 -13.33 4.36 -33.30
CA ALA A 3 -12.80 4.60 -32.01
C ALA A 3 -12.01 3.33 -31.60
N SER A 4 -10.70 3.45 -31.43
CA SER A 4 -9.87 2.39 -30.87
C SER A 4 -10.36 2.13 -29.45
N ARG A 5 -11.07 1.02 -29.24
CA ARG A 5 -11.37 0.53 -27.88
C ARG A 5 -10.03 0.23 -27.21
N GLN A 6 -9.66 1.05 -26.24
CA GLN A 6 -8.57 0.68 -25.35
C GLN A 6 -8.92 -0.67 -24.70
N PRO A 7 -7.96 -1.60 -24.57
CA PRO A 7 -8.21 -2.87 -23.94
C PRO A 7 -8.71 -2.61 -22.51
N VAL A 8 -9.83 -3.23 -22.15
CA VAL A 8 -10.35 -3.20 -20.78
C VAL A 8 -9.38 -3.98 -19.92
N ILE A 9 -8.56 -3.28 -19.15
CA ILE A 9 -7.67 -3.91 -18.18
C ILE A 9 -8.52 -4.24 -16.98
N ASP A 10 -8.82 -5.51 -16.82
CA ASP A 10 -9.54 -6.01 -15.65
C ASP A 10 -8.53 -6.31 -14.53
N PHE A 11 -8.49 -5.43 -13.53
CA PHE A 11 -7.70 -5.65 -12.31
C PHE A 11 -8.52 -6.51 -11.35
N VAL A 12 -8.46 -7.82 -11.49
CA VAL A 12 -9.06 -8.75 -10.52
C VAL A 12 -8.52 -8.46 -9.12
N SER A 13 -9.41 -8.41 -8.12
CA SER A 13 -9.00 -8.10 -6.75
C SER A 13 -8.22 -9.24 -6.09
N LEU A 14 -7.34 -8.90 -5.15
CA LEU A 14 -6.73 -9.87 -4.25
C LEU A 14 -7.82 -10.58 -3.43
N PRO A 15 -7.72 -11.90 -3.23
CA PRO A 15 -8.68 -12.64 -2.41
C PRO A 15 -8.51 -12.31 -0.92
N LEU A 16 -9.58 -12.40 -0.12
CA LEU A 16 -9.56 -12.06 1.31
C LEU A 16 -8.54 -12.88 2.11
N ASN A 17 -8.32 -14.15 1.76
CA ASN A 17 -7.32 -15.00 2.41
C ASN A 17 -5.87 -14.50 2.21
N PHE A 18 -5.62 -13.63 1.23
CA PHE A 18 -4.34 -12.95 1.10
C PHE A 18 -4.05 -12.08 2.32
N PHE A 19 -5.07 -11.42 2.85
CA PHE A 19 -4.98 -10.52 4.01
C PHE A 19 -5.12 -11.24 5.35
N ALA A 20 -5.72 -12.43 5.39
CA ALA A 20 -5.89 -13.26 6.59
C ALA A 20 -4.58 -13.94 7.02
N ARG A 21 -3.50 -13.16 7.06
CA ARG A 21 -2.14 -13.57 7.45
C ARG A 21 -1.48 -12.44 8.23
N PRO A 22 -0.49 -12.72 9.11
CA PRO A 22 0.21 -11.70 9.89
C PRO A 22 0.77 -10.56 9.03
N ALA A 23 0.73 -9.32 9.53
CA ALA A 23 1.14 -8.12 8.79
C ALA A 23 2.59 -8.20 8.28
N GLN A 24 3.49 -8.83 9.04
CA GLN A 24 4.89 -9.02 8.63
C GLN A 24 5.06 -9.99 7.45
N ILE A 25 4.04 -10.77 7.13
CA ILE A 25 3.97 -11.64 5.93
C ILE A 25 3.29 -10.88 4.78
N VAL A 26 2.17 -10.20 5.07
CA VAL A 26 1.41 -9.45 4.06
C VAL A 26 2.20 -8.22 3.57
N GLY A 27 2.95 -7.56 4.47
CA GLY A 27 3.70 -6.34 4.13
C GLY A 27 4.63 -6.50 2.93
N PRO A 28 5.60 -7.43 2.94
CA PRO A 28 6.47 -7.66 1.79
C PRO A 28 5.72 -8.21 0.57
N ASP A 29 4.65 -9.00 0.77
CA ASP A 29 3.85 -9.56 -0.31
C ASP A 29 3.01 -8.51 -1.04
N LEU A 30 2.64 -7.42 -0.39
CA LEU A 30 1.97 -6.28 -1.02
C LEU A 30 2.88 -5.43 -1.90
N VAL A 31 4.20 -5.45 -1.68
CA VAL A 31 5.12 -4.76 -2.59
C VAL A 31 5.08 -5.41 -3.96
N GLY A 32 4.75 -4.63 -4.98
CA GLY A 32 4.52 -5.08 -6.35
C GLY A 32 3.05 -5.30 -6.70
N CYS A 33 2.15 -5.46 -5.73
CA CYS A 33 0.71 -5.45 -5.96
C CYS A 33 0.22 -4.07 -6.40
N ARG A 34 -0.97 -4.00 -6.97
CA ARG A 34 -1.53 -2.74 -7.47
C ARG A 34 -2.58 -2.19 -6.53
N LEU A 35 -2.57 -0.89 -6.32
CA LEU A 35 -3.70 -0.13 -5.77
C LEU A 35 -4.47 0.44 -6.96
N VAL A 36 -5.77 0.17 -7.02
CA VAL A 36 -6.64 0.56 -8.13
C VAL A 36 -7.82 1.35 -7.57
N LYS A 37 -8.19 2.44 -8.26
CA LYS A 37 -9.39 3.24 -7.95
C LYS A 37 -10.17 3.48 -9.23
N ARG A 38 -11.47 3.19 -9.21
CA ARG A 38 -12.41 3.61 -10.23
C ARG A 38 -12.76 5.07 -10.01
N GLN A 39 -12.59 5.89 -11.03
CA GLN A 39 -12.94 7.30 -11.01
C GLN A 39 -14.40 7.51 -11.42
N ASP A 40 -14.95 8.70 -11.18
CA ASP A 40 -16.35 9.03 -11.47
C ASP A 40 -16.70 8.92 -12.96
N ASP A 41 -15.73 9.09 -13.84
CA ASP A 41 -15.86 8.91 -15.28
C ASP A 41 -15.74 7.45 -15.75
N GLY A 42 -15.56 6.52 -14.81
CA GLY A 42 -15.37 5.09 -15.06
C GLY A 42 -13.92 4.69 -15.40
N SER A 43 -13.02 5.64 -15.59
CA SER A 43 -11.60 5.36 -15.80
C SER A 43 -10.95 4.77 -14.54
N LEU A 44 -9.83 4.06 -14.72
CA LEU A 44 -9.10 3.46 -13.61
C LEU A 44 -7.81 4.25 -13.36
N LEU A 45 -7.71 4.82 -12.16
CA LEU A 45 -6.45 5.25 -11.59
C LEU A 45 -5.79 4.05 -10.93
N TRP A 46 -4.56 3.75 -11.30
CA TRP A 46 -3.84 2.64 -10.69
C TRP A 46 -2.35 2.93 -10.54
N GLY A 47 -1.73 2.21 -9.64
CA GLY A 47 -0.28 2.25 -9.47
C GLY A 47 0.21 1.05 -8.68
N VAL A 48 1.51 0.81 -8.72
CA VAL A 48 2.15 -0.31 -8.04
C VAL A 48 2.62 0.12 -6.67
N ILE A 49 2.23 -0.63 -5.64
CA ILE A 49 2.68 -0.44 -4.25
C ILE A 49 4.18 -0.74 -4.21
N VAL A 50 4.98 0.25 -3.88
CA VAL A 50 6.45 0.14 -3.87
C VAL A 50 7.06 0.27 -2.48
N GLU A 51 6.25 0.60 -1.46
CA GLU A 51 6.70 0.70 -0.07
C GLU A 51 5.56 0.42 0.90
N THR A 52 5.84 -0.41 1.92
CA THR A 52 4.90 -0.81 2.98
C THR A 52 5.56 -0.83 4.35
N GLU A 53 4.75 -0.74 5.41
CA GLU A 53 5.18 -1.01 6.80
C GLU A 53 4.14 -1.89 7.51
N ALA A 54 4.61 -2.86 8.30
CA ALA A 54 3.75 -3.71 9.12
C ALA A 54 3.66 -3.22 10.57
N TYR A 55 2.49 -3.46 11.16
CA TYR A 55 2.17 -3.16 12.56
C TYR A 55 1.34 -4.30 13.14
N SER A 56 1.69 -4.81 14.32
CA SER A 56 0.98 -5.87 15.05
C SER A 56 0.65 -5.41 16.45
N GLN A 57 -0.39 -5.95 17.07
CA GLN A 57 -0.85 -5.53 18.39
C GLN A 57 0.21 -5.65 19.49
N ASP A 58 1.11 -6.59 19.37
CA ASP A 58 2.23 -6.80 20.31
C ASP A 58 3.44 -5.87 20.07
N ASP A 59 3.37 -5.03 19.02
CA ASP A 59 4.38 -4.04 18.69
C ASP A 59 4.02 -2.66 19.28
N PRO A 60 4.91 -2.05 20.09
CA PRO A 60 4.61 -0.77 20.74
C PRO A 60 4.38 0.41 19.79
N ALA A 61 4.70 0.27 18.49
CA ALA A 61 4.40 1.26 17.48
C ALA A 61 2.98 1.11 16.89
N CYS A 62 2.29 0.02 17.18
CA CYS A 62 0.93 -0.22 16.69
C CYS A 62 -0.09 0.65 17.44
N HIS A 63 -1.06 1.20 16.74
CA HIS A 63 -2.17 1.95 17.34
C HIS A 63 -3.02 1.10 18.30
N GLY A 64 -3.08 -0.20 18.08
CA GLY A 64 -3.80 -1.16 18.93
C GLY A 64 -3.00 -1.68 20.14
N TYR A 65 -1.71 -1.34 20.27
CA TYR A 65 -0.83 -1.90 21.30
C TYR A 65 -1.34 -1.69 22.73
N ARG A 66 -1.72 -0.45 23.08
CA ARG A 66 -2.14 -0.13 24.44
C ARG A 66 -3.57 -0.51 24.76
N ARG A 67 -4.48 -0.25 23.82
CA ARG A 67 -5.92 -0.50 23.98
C ARG A 67 -6.69 -0.32 22.69
N ARG A 68 -7.83 -0.95 22.59
CA ARG A 68 -8.89 -0.70 21.62
C ARG A 68 -9.65 0.60 21.96
N SER A 69 -10.02 1.37 20.96
CA SER A 69 -10.72 2.63 21.09
C SER A 69 -11.50 2.93 19.82
N PRO A 70 -12.49 3.85 19.84
CA PRO A 70 -13.22 4.23 18.63
C PRO A 70 -12.33 4.74 17.48
N GLN A 71 -11.16 5.28 17.79
CA GLN A 71 -10.23 5.82 16.79
C GLN A 71 -9.44 4.72 16.05
N ASN A 72 -9.26 3.56 16.65
CA ASN A 72 -8.52 2.44 16.06
C ASN A 72 -9.37 1.17 15.91
N GLU A 73 -10.70 1.29 16.07
CA GLU A 73 -11.65 0.17 16.04
C GLU A 73 -11.50 -0.67 14.76
N THR A 74 -11.39 -0.02 13.61
CA THR A 74 -11.24 -0.69 12.32
C THR A 74 -10.02 -1.62 12.26
N LEU A 75 -8.94 -1.28 12.99
CA LEU A 75 -7.72 -2.09 13.03
C LEU A 75 -7.93 -3.46 13.73
N PHE A 76 -8.98 -3.57 14.56
CA PHE A 76 -9.41 -4.82 15.19
C PHE A 76 -10.50 -5.56 14.38
N GLY A 77 -10.87 -5.03 13.21
CA GLY A 77 -11.88 -5.62 12.34
C GLY A 77 -11.37 -6.82 11.55
N GLU A 78 -12.23 -7.30 10.64
CA GLU A 78 -11.89 -8.39 9.74
C GLU A 78 -10.78 -8.00 8.75
N PRO A 79 -9.88 -8.93 8.38
CA PRO A 79 -8.84 -8.67 7.40
C PRO A 79 -9.42 -8.29 6.02
N GLY A 80 -8.64 -7.53 5.24
CA GLY A 80 -9.07 -7.07 3.92
C GLY A 80 -9.99 -5.86 3.97
N ARG A 81 -9.89 -5.02 5.00
CA ARG A 81 -10.54 -3.71 5.10
C ARG A 81 -9.51 -2.59 5.16
N PHE A 82 -9.83 -1.46 4.59
CA PHE A 82 -9.02 -0.26 4.77
C PHE A 82 -9.15 0.25 6.20
N TYR A 83 -8.01 0.58 6.81
CA TYR A 83 -7.93 1.37 8.03
C TYR A 83 -7.31 2.72 7.69
N VAL A 84 -8.13 3.77 7.70
CA VAL A 84 -7.70 5.12 7.33
C VAL A 84 -7.79 6.04 8.53
N TYR A 85 -6.66 6.65 8.88
CA TYR A 85 -6.62 7.62 9.99
C TYR A 85 -5.95 8.93 9.56
N VAL A 86 -6.19 9.99 10.34
CA VAL A 86 -5.56 11.30 10.12
C VAL A 86 -4.29 11.39 10.96
N SER A 87 -3.16 11.61 10.29
CA SER A 87 -1.86 11.82 10.90
C SER A 87 -1.54 13.31 10.97
N TYR A 88 -1.08 13.78 12.15
CA TYR A 88 -0.77 15.19 12.43
C TYR A 88 -1.91 16.18 12.09
N GLY A 89 -3.16 15.73 12.08
CA GLY A 89 -4.32 16.55 11.77
C GLY A 89 -4.46 16.97 10.30
N ILE A 90 -3.56 16.54 9.40
CA ILE A 90 -3.48 17.07 8.04
C ILE A 90 -3.48 15.96 6.97
N HIS A 91 -2.87 14.82 7.25
CA HIS A 91 -2.62 13.79 6.25
C HIS A 91 -3.39 12.50 6.57
N HIS A 92 -4.03 11.93 5.58
CA HIS A 92 -4.58 10.59 5.69
C HIS A 92 -3.49 9.54 5.49
N CYS A 93 -3.52 8.51 6.31
CA CYS A 93 -2.67 7.33 6.19
C CYS A 93 -3.56 6.11 5.93
N VAL A 94 -3.31 5.42 4.84
CA VAL A 94 -4.09 4.28 4.36
C VAL A 94 -3.39 2.99 4.72
N ASN A 95 -4.06 2.15 5.50
CA ASN A 95 -3.60 0.82 5.86
C ASN A 95 -4.61 -0.21 5.37
N VAL A 96 -4.19 -1.46 5.30
CA VAL A 96 -5.09 -2.61 5.19
C VAL A 96 -4.99 -3.46 6.46
N VAL A 97 -6.15 -3.83 7.02
CA VAL A 97 -6.26 -4.75 8.16
C VAL A 97 -5.86 -6.14 7.72
N THR A 98 -5.10 -6.84 8.56
CA THR A 98 -4.57 -8.17 8.28
C THR A 98 -4.75 -9.10 9.48
N ASP A 99 -4.37 -10.38 9.32
CA ASP A 99 -4.43 -11.45 10.31
C ASP A 99 -5.87 -11.90 10.59
N ARG A 100 -6.48 -11.52 11.70
CA ARG A 100 -7.80 -11.97 12.18
C ARG A 100 -8.54 -10.86 12.92
N GLY A 101 -9.85 -11.01 13.02
CA GLY A 101 -10.67 -10.15 13.87
C GLY A 101 -10.24 -10.15 15.34
N ASP A 102 -10.55 -9.07 16.03
CA ASP A 102 -10.21 -8.79 17.43
C ASP A 102 -8.70 -8.79 17.76
N TRP A 103 -7.86 -8.68 16.71
CA TRP A 103 -6.41 -8.55 16.82
C TRP A 103 -5.91 -7.40 15.96
N ALA A 104 -5.43 -6.31 16.58
CA ALA A 104 -4.94 -5.14 15.86
C ALA A 104 -3.71 -5.48 15.03
N ASN A 105 -3.89 -5.60 13.73
CA ASN A 105 -2.84 -5.99 12.80
C ASN A 105 -3.08 -5.31 11.45
N GLY A 106 -2.04 -4.72 10.85
CA GLY A 106 -2.24 -4.03 9.59
C GLY A 106 -0.96 -3.64 8.88
N VAL A 107 -1.10 -3.33 7.60
CA VAL A 107 -0.01 -2.88 6.72
C VAL A 107 -0.31 -1.48 6.22
N LEU A 108 0.56 -0.52 6.54
CA LEU A 108 0.53 0.83 6.00
C LEU A 108 1.06 0.84 4.56
N LEU A 109 0.29 1.41 3.64
CA LEU A 109 0.74 1.73 2.29
C LEU A 109 1.52 3.04 2.33
N ARG A 110 2.82 2.98 2.06
CA ARG A 110 3.67 4.17 2.17
C ARG A 110 3.90 4.89 0.86
N ALA A 111 4.05 4.14 -0.23
CA ALA A 111 4.28 4.72 -1.53
C ALA A 111 3.76 3.83 -2.66
N VAL A 112 3.31 4.49 -3.71
CA VAL A 112 2.82 3.89 -4.95
C VAL A 112 3.52 4.57 -6.13
N ALA A 113 4.04 3.77 -7.06
CA ALA A 113 4.53 4.25 -8.34
C ALA A 113 3.38 4.23 -9.35
N LEU A 114 3.08 5.37 -9.99
CA LEU A 114 2.05 5.46 -11.02
C LEU A 114 2.71 5.50 -12.41
N PRO A 115 2.09 4.87 -13.42
CA PRO A 115 2.56 4.99 -14.79
C PRO A 115 2.44 6.44 -15.28
N ASP A 116 3.41 6.89 -16.05
CA ASP A 116 3.41 8.19 -16.73
C ASP A 116 3.26 9.43 -15.83
N GLU A 117 3.45 9.26 -14.51
CA GLU A 117 3.38 10.35 -13.54
C GLU A 117 4.72 10.60 -12.84
N SER A 118 4.80 11.75 -12.17
CA SER A 118 5.99 12.11 -11.38
C SER A 118 6.27 11.05 -10.31
N GLU A 119 7.53 10.62 -10.21
CA GLU A 119 8.01 9.67 -9.21
C GLU A 119 7.65 10.07 -7.77
N ARG A 120 7.42 11.36 -7.52
CA ARG A 120 7.14 11.90 -6.19
C ARG A 120 5.65 12.07 -5.89
N ILE A 121 4.76 11.87 -6.86
CA ILE A 121 3.32 12.18 -6.73
C ILE A 121 2.63 11.42 -5.58
N ALA A 122 3.03 10.15 -5.36
CA ALA A 122 2.51 9.28 -4.30
C ALA A 122 3.64 8.64 -3.46
N ALA A 123 4.80 9.32 -3.34
CA ALA A 123 5.96 8.86 -2.59
C ALA A 123 5.89 9.31 -1.13
N GLY A 124 4.98 8.73 -0.38
CA GLY A 124 4.71 8.96 1.04
C GLY A 124 3.24 8.75 1.36
N PRO A 125 2.88 8.34 2.62
CA PRO A 125 1.51 7.94 2.95
C PRO A 125 0.50 9.05 2.68
N GLY A 126 0.78 10.29 3.07
CA GLY A 126 -0.12 11.43 2.82
C GLY A 126 -0.22 11.82 1.34
N LEU A 127 0.88 11.69 0.58
CA LEU A 127 0.89 11.92 -0.87
C LEU A 127 0.09 10.85 -1.60
N LEU A 128 0.23 9.59 -1.21
CA LEU A 128 -0.53 8.46 -1.72
C LEU A 128 -2.03 8.67 -1.48
N ALA A 129 -2.43 8.93 -0.24
CA ALA A 129 -3.82 9.17 0.11
C ALA A 129 -4.42 10.33 -0.71
N ARG A 130 -3.68 11.44 -0.83
CA ARG A 130 -4.10 12.60 -1.64
C ARG A 130 -4.23 12.26 -3.12
N ARG A 131 -3.25 11.53 -3.71
CA ARG A 131 -3.29 11.21 -5.15
C ARG A 131 -4.45 10.29 -5.50
N PHE A 132 -4.77 9.32 -4.62
CA PHE A 132 -5.90 8.42 -4.81
C PHE A 132 -7.22 8.97 -4.26
N GLY A 133 -7.24 10.17 -3.65
CA GLY A 133 -8.43 10.76 -3.04
C GLY A 133 -9.01 9.86 -1.96
N LEU A 134 -8.16 9.27 -1.12
CA LEU A 134 -8.55 8.41 -0.01
C LEU A 134 -8.56 9.20 1.30
N ASP A 135 -9.64 9.08 2.05
CA ASP A 135 -9.83 9.78 3.32
C ASP A 135 -10.61 8.94 4.35
N ARG A 136 -11.08 9.56 5.43
CA ARG A 136 -11.85 8.88 6.49
C ARG A 136 -13.14 8.20 6.01
N ARG A 137 -13.69 8.57 4.86
CA ARG A 137 -14.87 7.91 4.28
C ARG A 137 -14.55 6.52 3.75
N ASP A 138 -13.28 6.23 3.51
CA ASP A 138 -12.79 4.91 3.05
C ASP A 138 -12.44 3.99 4.24
N ASP A 139 -12.45 4.50 5.47
CA ASP A 139 -12.22 3.68 6.67
C ASP A 139 -13.25 2.57 6.77
N SER A 140 -12.82 1.35 7.11
CA SER A 140 -13.62 0.12 7.18
C SER A 140 -14.15 -0.45 5.85
N ARG A 141 -13.97 0.23 4.70
CA ARG A 141 -14.39 -0.31 3.40
C ARG A 141 -13.54 -1.54 3.02
N PRO A 142 -14.14 -2.57 2.40
CA PRO A 142 -13.40 -3.70 1.87
C PRO A 142 -12.39 -3.28 0.78
N VAL A 143 -11.28 -4.00 0.68
CA VAL A 143 -10.25 -3.81 -0.36
C VAL A 143 -10.51 -4.64 -1.62
N THR A 144 -11.73 -5.14 -1.80
CA THR A 144 -12.15 -5.97 -2.94
C THR A 144 -12.72 -5.13 -4.07
N GLY A 145 -12.68 -5.65 -5.31
CA GLY A 145 -13.11 -4.94 -6.53
C GLY A 145 -14.61 -4.65 -6.67
N GLU A 146 -15.43 -5.01 -5.69
CA GLU A 146 -16.84 -4.63 -5.61
C GLU A 146 -17.05 -3.15 -5.23
N HIS A 147 -15.98 -2.49 -4.78
CA HIS A 147 -15.96 -1.10 -4.37
C HIS A 147 -15.10 -0.25 -5.32
N GLU A 148 -15.13 1.07 -5.13
CA GLU A 148 -14.38 2.02 -5.96
C GLU A 148 -12.86 1.86 -5.85
N VAL A 149 -12.36 1.34 -4.72
CA VAL A 149 -10.93 1.16 -4.47
C VAL A 149 -10.65 -0.27 -4.05
N TRP A 150 -9.66 -0.89 -4.68
CA TRP A 150 -9.26 -2.26 -4.35
C TRP A 150 -7.77 -2.49 -4.57
N MET A 151 -7.30 -3.65 -4.12
CA MET A 151 -5.93 -4.12 -4.38
C MET A 151 -5.96 -5.30 -5.34
N ALA A 152 -5.08 -5.28 -6.35
CA ALA A 152 -4.95 -6.32 -7.36
C ALA A 152 -3.57 -6.99 -7.29
N PRO A 153 -3.44 -8.25 -7.75
CA PRO A 153 -2.17 -8.96 -7.76
C PRO A 153 -1.08 -8.22 -8.52
N ARG A 154 0.18 -8.54 -8.20
CA ARG A 154 1.33 -8.08 -8.95
C ARG A 154 1.33 -8.69 -10.36
N SER A 155 1.77 -7.91 -11.36
CA SER A 155 1.98 -8.40 -12.73
C SER A 155 3.39 -8.95 -12.95
N HIS A 156 4.34 -8.57 -12.08
CA HIS A 156 5.73 -8.99 -12.21
C HIS A 156 6.19 -9.66 -10.92
N THR A 157 7.05 -10.64 -11.06
CA THR A 157 7.81 -11.21 -9.95
C THR A 157 9.10 -10.42 -9.81
N PHE A 158 9.34 -9.88 -8.63
CA PHE A 158 10.60 -9.25 -8.28
C PHE A 158 11.53 -10.29 -7.67
N ALA A 159 12.81 -10.20 -7.98
CA ALA A 159 13.81 -11.00 -7.31
C ALA A 159 13.92 -10.58 -5.83
N SER A 160 14.25 -11.50 -4.93
CA SER A 160 14.39 -11.21 -3.51
C SER A 160 15.37 -10.07 -3.20
N GLN A 161 16.41 -9.92 -3.99
CA GLN A 161 17.39 -8.83 -3.91
C GLN A 161 16.83 -7.46 -4.27
N ASP A 162 15.71 -7.40 -4.98
CA ASP A 162 15.04 -6.15 -5.35
C ASP A 162 14.17 -5.62 -4.20
N LEU A 163 13.88 -6.44 -3.19
CA LEU A 163 13.14 -6.04 -2.01
C LEU A 163 14.11 -5.66 -0.88
N VAL A 164 14.08 -4.41 -0.46
CA VAL A 164 14.83 -3.93 0.69
C VAL A 164 13.99 -4.08 1.93
N THR A 165 14.52 -4.76 2.95
CA THR A 165 13.94 -4.83 4.31
C THR A 165 14.70 -3.88 5.22
N THR A 166 14.00 -3.03 5.98
CA THR A 166 14.62 -2.02 6.84
C THR A 166 13.67 -1.57 7.96
N THR A 167 14.12 -0.65 8.80
CA THR A 167 13.33 -0.09 9.89
C THR A 167 12.25 0.87 9.38
N ARG A 168 11.17 0.99 10.17
CA ARG A 168 10.03 1.86 9.90
C ARG A 168 10.37 3.34 10.08
N ILE A 169 9.53 4.22 9.55
CA ILE A 169 9.71 5.67 9.55
C ILE A 169 8.64 6.36 10.40
N GLY A 170 9.04 7.37 11.16
CA GLY A 170 8.10 8.25 11.89
C GLY A 170 7.50 7.63 13.14
N ILE A 171 8.11 6.59 13.68
CA ILE A 171 7.74 5.95 14.94
C ILE A 171 8.76 6.28 16.03
N SER A 172 8.29 6.35 17.29
CA SER A 172 9.14 6.61 18.47
C SER A 172 9.42 5.36 19.30
N GLN A 173 8.69 4.27 19.07
CA GLN A 173 8.83 2.99 19.76
C GLN A 173 8.96 1.86 18.71
N GLY A 174 9.52 0.71 19.09
CA GLY A 174 9.72 -0.40 18.15
C GLY A 174 10.62 -0.06 16.96
N THR A 175 11.50 0.93 17.10
CA THR A 175 12.31 1.52 16.02
C THR A 175 13.31 0.56 15.40
N ALA A 176 13.71 -0.48 16.12
CA ALA A 176 14.69 -1.47 15.67
C ALA A 176 14.05 -2.58 14.81
N THR A 177 12.71 -2.75 14.85
CA THR A 177 12.01 -3.80 14.14
C THR A 177 12.04 -3.55 12.63
N PRO A 178 12.56 -4.48 11.80
CA PRO A 178 12.75 -4.26 10.36
C PRO A 178 11.47 -4.55 9.56
N TRP A 179 10.36 -3.97 9.95
CA TRP A 179 9.05 -4.20 9.34
C TRP A 179 8.65 -3.11 8.33
N ARG A 180 9.62 -2.69 7.54
CA ARG A 180 9.39 -1.84 6.37
C ARG A 180 10.09 -2.45 5.16
N TRP A 181 9.36 -2.50 4.05
CA TRP A 181 9.83 -3.06 2.78
C TRP A 181 9.61 -2.06 1.67
N TYR A 182 10.56 -2.01 0.74
CA TYR A 182 10.39 -1.23 -0.48
C TYR A 182 11.14 -1.83 -1.66
N LEU A 183 10.65 -1.52 -2.87
CA LEU A 183 11.27 -1.94 -4.11
C LEU A 183 12.54 -1.12 -4.38
N ARG A 184 13.72 -1.76 -4.33
CA ARG A 184 15.03 -1.12 -4.48
C ARG A 184 15.15 -0.27 -5.74
N ARG A 185 14.66 -0.78 -6.88
CA ARG A 185 14.75 -0.13 -8.18
C ARG A 185 13.69 0.95 -8.42
N SER A 186 12.70 1.11 -7.55
CA SER A 186 11.72 2.19 -7.68
C SER A 186 12.28 3.52 -7.19
N ARG A 187 12.01 4.60 -7.94
CA ARG A 187 12.32 5.98 -7.53
C ARG A 187 11.17 6.63 -6.72
N SER A 188 10.00 5.99 -6.68
CA SER A 188 8.83 6.48 -5.95
C SER A 188 8.83 6.13 -4.46
N VAL A 189 9.92 5.59 -3.92
CA VAL A 189 10.07 5.29 -2.48
C VAL A 189 10.06 6.58 -1.66
N SER A 190 9.34 6.61 -0.54
CA SER A 190 9.17 7.81 0.31
C SER A 190 10.51 8.25 0.92
N ARG A 191 11.25 7.31 1.49
CA ARG A 191 12.59 7.48 2.04
C ARG A 191 13.38 6.19 1.93
N ARG A 192 14.62 6.27 1.51
CA ARG A 192 15.52 5.11 1.44
C ARG A 192 16.19 4.81 2.77
N ALA A 193 16.58 3.56 2.97
CA ALA A 193 17.43 3.15 4.09
C ALA A 193 18.79 3.85 4.01
N ARG A 194 19.46 3.99 5.15
CA ARG A 194 20.81 4.57 5.20
C ARG A 194 21.76 3.76 4.29
N GLY A 195 22.46 4.43 3.41
CA GLY A 195 23.39 3.80 2.46
C GLY A 195 22.76 3.30 1.17
N ASP A 196 21.43 3.16 1.11
CA ASP A 196 20.75 2.79 -0.15
C ASP A 196 20.51 4.05 -1.01
N ARG A 197 21.03 4.04 -2.24
CA ARG A 197 20.98 5.20 -3.15
C ARG A 197 19.79 5.10 -4.09
N THR A 198 19.25 6.26 -4.46
CA THR A 198 18.23 6.34 -5.52
C THR A 198 18.83 5.84 -6.85
N PRO A 199 18.21 4.86 -7.51
CA PRO A 199 18.73 4.34 -8.77
C PRO A 199 18.73 5.43 -9.86
N PRO A 200 19.70 5.40 -10.78
CA PRO A 200 19.67 6.25 -11.98
C PRO A 200 18.37 6.01 -12.78
N LYS A 201 17.88 7.03 -13.49
CA LYS A 201 16.65 6.89 -14.31
C LYS A 201 16.74 5.75 -15.33
N ALA A 202 17.88 5.54 -15.96
CA ALA A 202 18.10 4.46 -16.92
C ALA A 202 18.06 3.04 -16.31
N GLN A 203 18.13 2.91 -14.98
CA GLN A 203 18.15 1.64 -14.26
C GLN A 203 16.97 1.48 -13.31
N CYS A 204 16.08 2.47 -13.27
CA CYS A 204 14.90 2.40 -12.42
C CYS A 204 13.84 1.50 -13.04
N TRP A 205 13.07 0.88 -12.15
CA TRP A 205 11.85 0.21 -12.52
C TRP A 205 10.70 1.23 -12.51
N SER A 206 9.86 1.17 -13.52
CA SER A 206 8.61 1.93 -13.65
C SER A 206 7.45 0.98 -13.90
N PRO A 207 6.24 1.26 -13.40
CA PRO A 207 5.07 0.48 -13.74
C PRO A 207 4.75 0.67 -15.23
N SER A 208 4.52 -0.45 -15.91
CA SER A 208 4.01 -0.46 -17.28
C SER A 208 2.77 -1.34 -17.34
N LEU A 209 1.87 -1.02 -18.26
CA LEU A 209 0.80 -1.92 -18.64
C LEU A 209 1.41 -2.97 -19.57
N GLU A 210 1.94 -4.05 -19.03
CA GLU A 210 2.15 -5.24 -19.85
C GLU A 210 0.79 -5.90 -20.01
N LEU A 211 0.29 -5.86 -21.23
CA LEU A 211 -0.79 -6.73 -21.66
C LEU A 211 -0.26 -8.16 -21.53
N SER A 212 -0.87 -8.94 -20.62
CA SER A 212 -0.62 -10.37 -20.53
C SER A 212 -0.92 -10.95 -21.92
N SER A 213 0.12 -11.37 -22.62
CA SER A 213 0.03 -12.11 -23.86
C SER A 213 -0.48 -13.51 -23.62
#